data_d4a6c8213bbcd4659354adf7fb6f120f
#
_entry.id   d4a6c8213bbcd4659354adf7fb6f120f
#
_cell.length_a   1.000
_cell.length_b   1.000
_cell.length_c   1.000
_cell.angle_alpha   90.00
_cell.angle_beta   90.00
_cell.angle_gamma   90.00
#
_symmetry.space_group_name_H-M   'P 1'
#
loop_
_entity.id
_entity.type
_entity.pdbx_description
1 polymer ?
#
loop_
_entity_poly.entity_id
_entity_poly.type
_entity_poly.pdbx_seq_one_letter_code
_entity_poly.pdbx_strand_id
1 'polypeptide(L)'
;MLLAMYEDPQGRTTPGLWGRIACAWAVAFAALHFFWALGGSWGLSVSAGPLAEERPGWFVAVGLWGVGLLCLVGGVLGWLLAWPRPRGRAGRMVRALGWCACAVLLVRGISVEVLLLTDTAGQGMDVSPEQRLWTLLLWNPWFLVGGLVFGLAARGSGKAEGLSSGAA
;
A
#
# COMPACT_ATOMS: atom_id res chain seq x y z
N MET A 1 17.76 2.44 22.40
CA MET A 1 16.87 3.45 22.96
C MET A 1 15.46 2.96 22.66
N LEU A 2 14.87 2.26 23.64
CA LEU A 2 13.55 1.63 23.55
C LEU A 2 12.48 2.71 23.36
N LEU A 3 11.69 2.57 22.30
CA LEU A 3 10.47 3.33 22.08
C LEU A 3 9.53 3.08 23.28
N ALA A 4 9.41 4.05 24.17
CA ALA A 4 8.35 4.06 25.14
C ALA A 4 7.03 4.13 24.37
N MET A 5 6.38 2.98 24.20
CA MET A 5 4.98 2.90 23.85
C MET A 5 4.21 3.43 25.06
N TYR A 6 3.93 4.73 25.04
CA TYR A 6 2.96 5.33 25.93
C TYR A 6 1.59 4.87 25.42
N GLU A 7 1.07 3.79 25.99
CA GLU A 7 -0.33 3.41 25.85
C GLU A 7 -1.17 4.44 26.59
N ASP A 8 -1.86 5.29 25.84
CA ASP A 8 -2.96 6.09 26.37
C ASP A 8 -3.99 5.13 26.99
N PRO A 9 -4.35 5.26 28.29
CA PRO A 9 -5.28 4.37 29.00
C PRO A 9 -6.68 4.29 28.37
N GLN A 10 -6.97 5.08 27.34
CA GLN A 10 -8.25 5.09 26.62
C GLN A 10 -8.21 4.39 25.26
N GLY A 11 -7.17 3.66 24.91
CA GLY A 11 -7.09 2.90 23.65
C GLY A 11 -7.14 3.77 22.38
N ARG A 12 -6.84 5.07 22.48
CA ARG A 12 -6.77 5.97 21.32
C ARG A 12 -5.42 5.76 20.65
N THR A 13 -5.43 5.16 19.47
CA THR A 13 -4.25 5.15 18.62
C THR A 13 -3.73 6.57 18.44
N THR A 14 -2.43 6.78 18.74
CA THR A 14 -1.78 8.09 18.63
C THR A 14 -2.05 8.70 17.25
N PRO A 15 -2.46 9.99 17.20
CA PRO A 15 -2.65 10.68 15.94
C PRO A 15 -1.38 10.52 15.08
N GLY A 16 -1.52 10.05 13.84
CA GLY A 16 -0.39 9.84 12.93
C GLY A 16 0.20 8.43 12.89
N LEU A 17 -0.15 7.52 13.81
CA LEU A 17 0.34 6.13 13.78
C LEU A 17 0.03 5.43 12.45
N TRP A 18 -1.22 5.51 12.00
CA TRP A 18 -1.64 4.87 10.74
C TRP A 18 -0.92 5.45 9.52
N GLY A 19 -0.63 6.75 9.51
CA GLY A 19 0.18 7.35 8.46
C GLY A 19 1.62 6.84 8.44
N ARG A 20 2.24 6.63 9.61
CA ARG A 20 3.59 6.03 9.71
C ARG A 20 3.59 4.58 9.26
N ILE A 21 2.57 3.81 9.61
CA ILE A 21 2.42 2.42 9.16
C ILE A 21 2.23 2.39 7.64
N ALA A 22 1.40 3.29 7.07
CA ALA A 22 1.22 3.40 5.63
C ALA A 22 2.53 3.73 4.90
N CYS A 23 3.32 4.66 5.47
CA CYS A 23 4.65 5.01 4.96
C CYS A 23 5.57 3.79 4.98
N ALA A 24 5.70 3.11 6.11
CA ALA A 24 6.56 1.92 6.25
C ALA A 24 6.14 0.80 5.30
N TRP A 25 4.83 0.55 5.18
CA TRP A 25 4.26 -0.45 4.26
C TRP A 25 4.64 -0.14 2.80
N ALA A 26 4.46 1.11 2.36
CA ALA A 26 4.75 1.52 1.00
C ALA A 26 6.26 1.51 0.71
N VAL A 27 7.10 1.94 1.65
CA VAL A 27 8.57 1.92 1.52
C VAL A 27 9.10 0.48 1.45
N ALA A 28 8.57 -0.45 2.26
CA ALA A 28 8.94 -1.85 2.21
C ALA A 28 8.63 -2.45 0.82
N PHE A 29 7.47 -2.11 0.25
CA PHE A 29 7.09 -2.59 -1.07
C PHE A 29 7.91 -1.94 -2.18
N ALA A 30 8.26 -0.67 -2.06
CA ALA A 30 9.19 0.01 -2.97
C ALA A 30 10.58 -0.65 -2.95
N ALA A 31 11.11 -0.95 -1.77
CA ALA A 31 12.41 -1.61 -1.61
C ALA A 31 12.45 -2.98 -2.30
N LEU A 32 11.37 -3.76 -2.20
CA LEU A 32 11.24 -5.04 -2.90
C LEU A 32 11.28 -4.86 -4.43
N HIS A 33 10.56 -3.87 -4.97
CA HIS A 33 10.56 -3.59 -6.41
C HIS A 33 11.92 -3.11 -6.92
N PHE A 34 12.61 -2.28 -6.15
CA PHE A 34 13.97 -1.87 -6.49
C PHE A 34 14.97 -3.02 -6.39
N PHE A 35 14.84 -3.91 -5.41
CA PHE A 35 15.64 -5.13 -5.34
C PHE A 35 15.48 -5.96 -6.63
N TRP A 36 14.26 -6.15 -7.11
CA TRP A 36 14.00 -6.86 -8.35
C TRP A 36 14.50 -6.09 -9.58
N ALA A 37 14.33 -4.78 -9.60
CA ALA A 37 14.80 -3.92 -10.70
C ALA A 37 16.33 -3.93 -10.85
N LEU A 38 17.05 -4.09 -9.73
CA LEU A 38 18.51 -4.20 -9.67
C LEU A 38 19.04 -5.62 -9.99
N GLY A 39 18.16 -6.55 -10.33
CA GLY A 39 18.55 -7.91 -10.74
C GLY A 39 18.25 -8.99 -9.71
N GLY A 40 17.71 -8.65 -8.53
CA GLY A 40 17.25 -9.63 -7.55
C GLY A 40 16.15 -10.53 -8.13
N SER A 41 16.14 -11.81 -7.74
CA SER A 41 15.18 -12.81 -8.26
C SER A 41 14.28 -13.41 -7.17
N TRP A 42 14.62 -13.23 -5.90
CA TRP A 42 13.87 -13.85 -4.82
C TRP A 42 12.40 -13.42 -4.82
N GLY A 43 11.49 -14.38 -4.93
CA GLY A 43 10.04 -14.16 -4.95
C GLY A 43 9.49 -13.55 -6.24
N LEU A 44 10.33 -13.21 -7.24
CA LEU A 44 9.86 -12.59 -8.47
C LEU A 44 9.12 -13.57 -9.37
N SER A 45 9.57 -14.83 -9.45
CA SER A 45 8.93 -15.87 -10.26
C SER A 45 7.49 -16.13 -9.84
N VAL A 46 7.23 -16.23 -8.54
CA VAL A 46 5.88 -16.43 -8.00
C VAL A 46 5.01 -15.17 -8.06
N SER A 47 5.60 -14.01 -8.33
CA SER A 47 4.89 -12.73 -8.45
C SER A 47 4.57 -12.37 -9.90
N ALA A 48 5.48 -12.62 -10.82
CA ALA A 48 5.42 -12.16 -12.20
C ALA A 48 5.44 -13.30 -13.24
N GLY A 49 5.53 -14.56 -12.79
CA GLY A 49 5.51 -15.73 -13.68
C GLY A 49 6.59 -15.64 -14.78
N PRO A 50 6.23 -15.89 -16.05
CA PRO A 50 7.18 -15.87 -17.17
C PRO A 50 7.96 -14.54 -17.32
N LEU A 51 7.34 -13.41 -16.95
CA LEU A 51 8.01 -12.10 -17.00
C LEU A 51 9.23 -12.01 -16.07
N ALA A 52 9.26 -12.84 -15.03
CA ALA A 52 10.41 -12.90 -14.13
C ALA A 52 11.65 -13.51 -14.78
N GLU A 53 11.46 -14.46 -15.69
CA GLU A 53 12.53 -15.15 -16.41
C GLU A 53 12.99 -14.34 -17.63
N GLU A 54 12.04 -13.91 -18.45
CA GLU A 54 12.28 -13.17 -19.69
C GLU A 54 12.82 -11.76 -19.46
N ARG A 55 12.39 -11.10 -18.38
CA ARG A 55 12.74 -9.72 -18.00
C ARG A 55 12.74 -8.74 -19.18
N PRO A 56 11.66 -8.65 -19.98
CA PRO A 56 11.63 -7.71 -21.08
C PRO A 56 11.81 -6.27 -20.59
N GLY A 57 12.50 -5.43 -21.35
CA GLY A 57 12.89 -4.08 -20.92
C GLY A 57 11.72 -3.22 -20.43
N TRP A 58 10.54 -3.34 -21.05
CA TRP A 58 9.34 -2.63 -20.59
C TRP A 58 8.88 -3.07 -19.19
N PHE A 59 8.98 -4.39 -18.87
CA PHE A 59 8.63 -4.91 -17.56
C PHE A 59 9.57 -4.39 -16.48
N VAL A 60 10.89 -4.37 -16.77
CA VAL A 60 11.87 -3.80 -15.84
C VAL A 60 11.63 -2.32 -15.63
N ALA A 61 11.42 -1.55 -16.72
CA ALA A 61 11.25 -0.09 -16.63
C ALA A 61 9.92 0.31 -15.94
N VAL A 62 8.81 -0.26 -16.36
CA VAL A 62 7.47 0.14 -15.87
C VAL A 62 7.02 -0.73 -14.69
N GLY A 63 7.17 -2.05 -14.82
CA GLY A 63 6.71 -3.00 -13.80
C GLY A 63 7.55 -2.97 -12.53
N LEU A 64 8.86 -2.81 -12.63
CA LEU A 64 9.74 -2.83 -11.46
C LEU A 64 10.13 -1.42 -11.00
N TRP A 65 10.81 -0.63 -11.83
CA TRP A 65 11.19 0.74 -11.49
C TRP A 65 9.97 1.65 -11.32
N GLY A 66 9.02 1.61 -12.26
CA GLY A 66 7.82 2.47 -12.22
C GLY A 66 6.95 2.19 -10.99
N VAL A 67 6.68 0.93 -10.68
CA VAL A 67 5.92 0.56 -9.49
C VAL A 67 6.69 0.88 -8.21
N GLY A 68 8.02 0.66 -8.17
CA GLY A 68 8.85 1.06 -7.04
C GLY A 68 8.77 2.56 -6.74
N LEU A 69 8.86 3.41 -7.78
CA LEU A 69 8.71 4.86 -7.65
C LEU A 69 7.29 5.25 -7.20
N LEU A 70 6.25 4.61 -7.74
CA LEU A 70 4.87 4.84 -7.31
C LEU A 70 4.68 4.49 -5.82
N CYS A 71 5.30 3.41 -5.36
CA CYS A 71 5.28 3.04 -3.95
C CYS A 71 6.02 4.06 -3.07
N LEU A 72 7.12 4.67 -3.54
CA LEU A 72 7.77 5.78 -2.82
C LEU A 72 6.85 7.00 -2.70
N VAL A 73 6.13 7.35 -3.77
CA VAL A 73 5.11 8.42 -3.72
C VAL A 73 4.02 8.06 -2.69
N GLY A 74 3.59 6.79 -2.64
CA GLY A 74 2.73 6.27 -1.59
C GLY A 74 3.33 6.43 -0.19
N GLY A 75 4.62 6.17 -0.03
CA GLY A 75 5.36 6.38 1.22
C GLY A 75 5.34 7.86 1.66
N VAL A 76 5.60 8.78 0.74
CA VAL A 76 5.49 10.23 1.00
C VAL A 76 4.05 10.60 1.39
N LEU A 77 3.04 10.06 0.71
CA LEU A 77 1.64 10.27 1.07
C LEU A 77 1.34 9.77 2.48
N GLY A 78 1.78 8.55 2.84
CA GLY A 78 1.65 8.01 4.19
C GLY A 78 2.31 8.89 5.24
N TRP A 79 3.52 9.39 4.96
CA TRP A 79 4.24 10.33 5.80
C TRP A 79 3.46 11.63 5.98
N LEU A 80 2.99 12.23 4.87
CA LEU A 80 2.12 13.39 4.91
C LEU A 80 0.83 13.11 5.71
N LEU A 81 0.27 11.92 5.69
CA LEU A 81 -0.89 11.51 6.49
C LEU A 81 -0.56 11.34 7.98
N ALA A 82 0.68 11.22 8.38
CA ALA A 82 1.12 11.08 9.75
C ALA A 82 1.19 12.41 10.53
N TRP A 83 1.35 13.55 9.86
CA TRP A 83 1.58 14.85 10.50
C TRP A 83 0.31 15.71 10.57
N PRO A 84 0.17 16.53 11.63
CA PRO A 84 -0.86 17.57 11.68
C PRO A 84 -0.72 18.52 10.49
N ARG A 85 -1.82 18.79 9.79
CA ARG A 85 -1.79 19.59 8.57
C ARG A 85 -2.34 20.97 8.77
N PRO A 86 -1.84 21.95 7.98
CA PRO A 86 -2.51 23.23 7.86
C PRO A 86 -3.92 23.02 7.32
N ARG A 87 -4.88 23.74 7.91
CA ARG A 87 -6.27 23.77 7.48
C ARG A 87 -6.32 24.37 6.06
N GLY A 88 -7.08 23.73 5.15
CA GLY A 88 -7.27 24.29 3.81
C GLY A 88 -7.24 23.25 2.69
N ARG A 89 -7.03 23.74 1.46
CA ARG A 89 -7.08 22.92 0.23
C ARG A 89 -6.05 21.80 0.21
N ALA A 90 -4.83 22.08 0.67
CA ALA A 90 -3.74 21.10 0.70
C ALA A 90 -4.06 19.89 1.62
N GLY A 91 -4.58 20.11 2.82
CA GLY A 91 -4.99 19.04 3.73
C GLY A 91 -6.10 18.17 3.14
N ARG A 92 -7.10 18.81 2.50
CA ARG A 92 -8.18 18.08 1.82
C ARG A 92 -7.65 17.23 0.66
N MET A 93 -6.72 17.76 -0.13
CA MET A 93 -6.13 17.02 -1.26
C MET A 93 -5.34 15.80 -0.79
N VAL A 94 -4.48 15.94 0.22
CA VAL A 94 -3.72 14.80 0.76
C VAL A 94 -4.66 13.73 1.34
N ARG A 95 -5.74 14.12 2.01
CA ARG A 95 -6.74 13.19 2.50
C ARG A 95 -7.50 12.49 1.36
N ALA A 96 -7.88 13.23 0.32
CA ALA A 96 -8.50 12.64 -0.87
C ALA A 96 -7.57 11.63 -1.55
N LEU A 97 -6.28 11.96 -1.71
CA LEU A 97 -5.28 11.03 -2.24
C LEU A 97 -5.13 9.78 -1.35
N GLY A 98 -5.19 9.92 -0.02
CA GLY A 98 -5.22 8.79 0.90
C GLY A 98 -6.42 7.87 0.69
N TRP A 99 -7.60 8.43 0.47
CA TRP A 99 -8.80 7.65 0.13
C TRP A 99 -8.72 7.03 -1.26
N CYS A 100 -8.13 7.71 -2.25
CA CYS A 100 -7.87 7.13 -3.56
C CYS A 100 -6.91 5.94 -3.46
N ALA A 101 -5.81 6.07 -2.72
CA ALA A 101 -4.89 4.96 -2.48
C ALA A 101 -5.60 3.77 -1.79
N CYS A 102 -6.41 4.03 -0.76
CA CYS A 102 -7.25 3.02 -0.12
C CYS A 102 -8.14 2.30 -1.13
N ALA A 103 -8.90 3.05 -1.93
CA ALA A 103 -9.83 2.47 -2.91
C ALA A 103 -9.09 1.62 -3.97
N VAL A 104 -8.01 2.14 -4.53
CA VAL A 104 -7.22 1.43 -5.56
C VAL A 104 -6.65 0.12 -5.01
N LEU A 105 -6.05 0.14 -3.81
CA LEU A 105 -5.45 -1.05 -3.20
C LEU A 105 -6.51 -2.09 -2.83
N LEU A 106 -7.65 -1.67 -2.28
CA LEU A 106 -8.75 -2.59 -1.95
C LEU A 106 -9.38 -3.18 -3.21
N VAL A 107 -9.67 -2.37 -4.21
CA VAL A 107 -10.21 -2.85 -5.49
C VAL A 107 -9.24 -3.84 -6.13
N ARG A 108 -7.93 -3.52 -6.16
CA ARG A 108 -6.90 -4.42 -6.69
C ARG A 108 -6.86 -5.75 -5.93
N GLY A 109 -6.83 -5.71 -4.60
CA GLY A 109 -6.80 -6.92 -3.76
C GLY A 109 -8.06 -7.76 -3.93
N ILE A 110 -9.24 -7.16 -3.80
CA ILE A 110 -10.53 -7.86 -3.89
C ILE A 110 -10.75 -8.42 -5.30
N SER A 111 -10.49 -7.65 -6.36
CA SER A 111 -10.74 -8.11 -7.74
C SER A 111 -9.89 -9.33 -8.09
N VAL A 112 -8.62 -9.32 -7.73
CA VAL A 112 -7.74 -10.47 -8.00
C VAL A 112 -8.09 -11.66 -7.13
N GLU A 113 -8.47 -11.45 -5.87
CA GLU A 113 -8.96 -12.53 -5.00
C GLU A 113 -10.19 -13.22 -5.62
N VAL A 114 -11.19 -12.44 -6.03
CA VAL A 114 -12.41 -12.95 -6.66
C VAL A 114 -12.10 -13.70 -7.96
N LEU A 115 -11.27 -13.12 -8.85
CA LEU A 115 -10.88 -13.73 -10.12
C LEU A 115 -10.19 -15.09 -9.92
N LEU A 116 -9.30 -15.17 -8.93
CA LEU A 116 -8.58 -16.41 -8.65
C LEU A 116 -9.46 -17.46 -7.95
N LEU A 117 -10.38 -17.06 -7.07
CA LEU A 117 -11.27 -17.97 -6.36
C LEU A 117 -12.38 -18.52 -7.27
N THR A 118 -12.86 -17.72 -8.22
CA THR A 118 -13.92 -18.13 -9.16
C THR A 118 -13.39 -18.87 -10.40
N ASP A 119 -12.07 -19.08 -10.47
CA ASP A 119 -11.39 -19.71 -11.62
C ASP A 119 -11.61 -18.99 -12.97
N THR A 120 -12.18 -17.80 -12.92
CA THR A 120 -12.46 -16.98 -14.11
C THR A 120 -11.14 -16.48 -14.73
N ALA A 121 -10.05 -16.46 -13.97
CA ALA A 121 -8.71 -16.15 -14.45
C ALA A 121 -8.11 -17.28 -15.32
N GLY A 122 -8.62 -18.52 -15.20
CA GLY A 122 -8.12 -19.69 -15.95
C GLY A 122 -8.46 -19.68 -17.44
N GLN A 123 -9.35 -18.81 -17.89
CA GLN A 123 -9.76 -18.76 -19.30
C GLN A 123 -8.86 -17.89 -20.20
N GLY A 124 -7.66 -17.54 -19.77
CA GLY A 124 -6.74 -16.72 -20.61
C GLY A 124 -5.41 -16.36 -20.00
N MET A 125 -5.12 -16.76 -18.77
CA MET A 125 -3.83 -16.53 -18.14
C MET A 125 -3.26 -17.85 -17.62
N ASP A 126 -2.11 -18.29 -18.14
CA ASP A 126 -1.34 -19.42 -17.61
C ASP A 126 -0.73 -19.04 -16.24
N VAL A 127 -1.57 -19.07 -15.20
CA VAL A 127 -1.11 -18.84 -13.83
C VAL A 127 -0.76 -20.20 -13.22
N SER A 128 0.52 -20.38 -12.86
CA SER A 128 0.94 -21.64 -12.20
C SER A 128 0.25 -21.80 -10.84
N PRO A 129 0.01 -23.04 -10.38
CA PRO A 129 -0.58 -23.30 -9.05
C PRO A 129 0.19 -22.60 -7.92
N GLU A 130 1.51 -22.55 -8.02
CA GLU A 130 2.36 -21.89 -7.04
C GLU A 130 2.16 -20.38 -7.06
N GLN A 131 2.15 -19.75 -8.23
CA GLN A 131 1.87 -18.32 -8.38
C GLN A 131 0.48 -17.95 -7.84
N ARG A 132 -0.53 -18.78 -8.10
CA ARG A 132 -1.88 -18.62 -7.56
C ARG A 132 -1.86 -18.65 -6.03
N LEU A 133 -1.19 -19.63 -5.44
CA LEU A 133 -1.08 -19.77 -3.97
C LEU A 133 -0.43 -18.53 -3.33
N TRP A 134 0.71 -18.08 -3.84
CA TRP A 134 1.40 -16.90 -3.33
C TRP A 134 0.60 -15.62 -3.51
N THR A 135 -0.13 -15.50 -4.62
CA THR A 135 -1.01 -14.35 -4.83
C THR A 135 -2.13 -14.31 -3.80
N LEU A 136 -2.80 -15.44 -3.53
CA LEU A 136 -3.88 -15.52 -2.55
C LEU A 136 -3.39 -15.33 -1.10
N LEU A 137 -2.26 -15.92 -0.73
CA LEU A 137 -1.81 -15.94 0.67
C LEU A 137 -0.92 -14.75 1.05
N LEU A 138 -0.23 -14.13 0.11
CA LEU A 138 0.70 -13.05 0.39
C LEU A 138 0.30 -11.74 -0.30
N TRP A 139 0.20 -11.74 -1.65
CA TRP A 139 0.06 -10.49 -2.38
C TRP A 139 -1.29 -9.82 -2.19
N ASN A 140 -2.39 -10.56 -2.26
CA ASN A 140 -3.71 -9.99 -2.05
C ASN A 140 -3.91 -9.50 -0.60
N PRO A 141 -3.59 -10.27 0.46
CA PRO A 141 -3.59 -9.75 1.83
C PRO A 141 -2.70 -8.51 2.00
N TRP A 142 -1.54 -8.46 1.34
CA TRP A 142 -0.66 -7.29 1.37
C TRP A 142 -1.36 -6.04 0.84
N PHE A 143 -2.04 -6.13 -0.32
CA PHE A 143 -2.81 -5.02 -0.89
C PHE A 143 -4.00 -4.62 -0.02
N LEU A 144 -4.73 -5.58 0.54
CA LEU A 144 -5.86 -5.32 1.44
C LEU A 144 -5.40 -4.60 2.71
N VAL A 145 -4.31 -5.04 3.33
CA VAL A 145 -3.72 -4.38 4.49
C VAL A 145 -3.29 -2.96 4.14
N GLY A 146 -2.60 -2.77 3.02
CA GLY A 146 -2.21 -1.44 2.53
C GLY A 146 -3.41 -0.52 2.36
N GLY A 147 -4.48 -0.99 1.71
CA GLY A 147 -5.71 -0.24 1.52
C GLY A 147 -6.36 0.17 2.84
N LEU A 148 -6.50 -0.76 3.79
CA LEU A 148 -7.04 -0.47 5.12
C LEU A 148 -6.20 0.56 5.88
N VAL A 149 -4.88 0.42 5.86
CA VAL A 149 -3.96 1.32 6.56
C VAL A 149 -4.02 2.73 5.98
N PHE A 150 -4.06 2.90 4.64
CA PHE A 150 -4.25 4.21 4.02
C PHE A 150 -5.61 4.83 4.35
N GLY A 151 -6.69 4.03 4.37
CA GLY A 151 -8.02 4.47 4.76
C GLY A 151 -8.07 4.96 6.21
N LEU A 152 -7.49 4.21 7.14
CA LEU A 152 -7.39 4.59 8.55
C LEU A 152 -6.54 5.87 8.74
N ALA A 153 -5.44 6.03 8.00
CA ALA A 153 -4.62 7.21 8.00
C ALA A 153 -5.40 8.44 7.49
N ALA A 154 -6.12 8.31 6.37
CA ALA A 154 -6.94 9.37 5.81
C ALA A 154 -8.09 9.78 6.73
N ARG A 155 -8.74 8.81 7.41
CA ARG A 155 -9.80 9.06 8.40
C ARG A 155 -9.28 9.78 9.65
N GLY A 156 -8.14 9.35 10.18
CA GLY A 156 -7.52 9.95 11.38
C GLY A 156 -7.16 11.42 11.17
N SER A 157 -6.71 11.77 9.97
CA SER A 157 -6.40 13.15 9.59
C SER A 157 -7.61 14.09 9.61
N GLY A 158 -8.84 13.61 9.43
CA GLY A 158 -10.06 14.41 9.45
C GLY A 158 -10.59 14.73 10.86
N LYS A 159 -10.36 13.84 11.83
CA LYS A 159 -10.82 14.05 13.21
C LYS A 159 -10.06 15.17 13.93
N ALA A 160 -8.78 15.38 13.61
CA ALA A 160 -7.98 16.45 14.17
C ALA A 160 -8.49 17.85 13.73
N GLU A 161 -9.13 17.97 12.58
CA GLU A 161 -9.72 19.23 12.09
C GLU A 161 -11.01 19.59 12.84
N GLY A 162 -11.84 18.62 13.21
CA GLY A 162 -13.14 18.84 13.85
C GLY A 162 -13.05 19.31 15.31
N LEU A 163 -12.07 18.81 16.08
CA LEU A 163 -11.89 19.15 17.48
C LEU A 163 -11.43 20.59 17.71
N SER A 164 -10.75 21.20 16.75
CA SER A 164 -10.25 22.58 16.88
C SER A 164 -11.23 23.65 16.38
N SER A 165 -12.28 23.26 15.65
CA SER A 165 -13.33 24.18 15.19
C SER A 165 -14.44 24.39 16.22
N GLY A 166 -14.55 23.53 17.22
CA GLY A 166 -15.53 23.63 18.30
C GLY A 166 -15.05 24.42 19.55
N ALA A 167 -13.78 24.90 19.55
CA ALA A 167 -13.17 25.61 20.65
C ALA A 167 -12.99 27.13 20.40
N ALA A 168 -13.53 27.66 19.31
CA ALA A 168 -13.58 29.08 18.95
C ALA A 168 -15.02 29.57 18.95
#